data_79b8aa83943bf013e96c0aa8db57007a
#
_entry.id   79b8aa83943bf013e96c0aa8db57007a
#
_cell.length_a   1.000
_cell.length_b   1.000
_cell.length_c   1.000
_cell.angle_alpha   90.00
_cell.angle_beta   90.00
_cell.angle_gamma   90.00
#
_symmetry.space_group_name_H-M   'P 1'
#
loop_
_entity.id
_entity.type
_entity.pdbx_description
1 polymer ?
#
loop_
_entity_poly.entity_id
_entity_poly.type
_entity_poly.pdbx_seq_one_letter_code
_entity_poly.pdbx_strand_id
1 'polypeptide(L)'
;IIGYETATMQELIHELLTERRQTLATAESCTGGTIAARFTAMPGASAYFLCGVVSYSNASKQTVLGVDPDTLTRYGAVSEQGARQMAEGARRISGADYAVATTGIAGPAGGTAEKPVGTVWIAVAGPRRTVALLKQCGSDRGQIIDRAGAFALGLLRDELNGK
;
A
#
# COMPACT_ATOMS: atom_id res chain seq x y z
N ILE A 1 0.95 -28.56 2.27
CA ILE A 1 -0.13 -28.14 3.18
C ILE A 1 0.47 -27.60 4.47
N ILE A 2 1.36 -28.36 5.08
CA ILE A 2 2.06 -27.92 6.28
C ILE A 2 2.84 -26.63 6.03
N GLY A 3 3.48 -26.51 4.87
CA GLY A 3 4.16 -25.29 4.47
C GLY A 3 3.23 -24.08 4.35
N TYR A 4 1.98 -24.29 3.96
CA TYR A 4 0.99 -23.21 3.88
C TYR A 4 0.64 -22.65 5.25
N GLU A 5 0.56 -23.49 6.27
CA GLU A 5 0.23 -23.04 7.62
C GLU A 5 1.31 -22.14 8.20
N THR A 6 2.56 -22.29 7.77
CA THR A 6 3.67 -21.50 8.26
C THR A 6 4.09 -20.38 7.32
N ALA A 7 3.55 -20.35 6.07
CA ALA A 7 3.90 -19.33 5.11
C ALA A 7 3.26 -17.99 5.48
N THR A 8 4.04 -16.91 5.43
CA THR A 8 3.53 -15.58 5.64
C THR A 8 2.83 -15.06 4.37
N MET A 9 2.03 -14.01 4.53
CA MET A 9 1.35 -13.37 3.40
C MET A 9 2.36 -12.88 2.36
N GLN A 10 3.46 -12.26 2.79
CA GLN A 10 4.47 -11.78 1.85
C GLN A 10 5.17 -12.91 1.11
N GLU A 11 5.34 -14.07 1.74
CA GLU A 11 5.91 -15.24 1.08
C GLU A 11 4.99 -15.76 -0.03
N LEU A 12 3.69 -15.81 0.24
CA LEU A 12 2.70 -16.23 -0.76
C LEU A 12 2.67 -15.27 -1.96
N ILE A 13 2.70 -13.97 -1.71
CA ILE A 13 2.73 -12.96 -2.76
C ILE A 13 4.03 -13.07 -3.56
N HIS A 14 5.15 -13.27 -2.86
CA HIS A 14 6.46 -13.48 -3.46
C HIS A 14 6.43 -14.63 -4.49
N GLU A 15 5.86 -15.76 -4.10
CA GLU A 15 5.72 -16.91 -4.98
C GLU A 15 4.84 -16.60 -6.19
N LEU A 16 3.69 -15.96 -5.97
CA LEU A 16 2.75 -15.63 -7.04
C LEU A 16 3.38 -14.70 -8.08
N LEU A 17 4.02 -13.64 -7.64
CA LEU A 17 4.65 -12.68 -8.55
C LEU A 17 5.81 -13.30 -9.30
N THR A 18 6.62 -14.10 -8.62
CA THR A 18 7.75 -14.79 -9.24
C THR A 18 7.29 -15.76 -10.34
N GLU A 19 6.31 -16.59 -10.03
CA GLU A 19 5.75 -17.54 -11.00
C GLU A 19 5.13 -16.86 -12.21
N ARG A 20 4.37 -15.79 -11.96
CA ARG A 20 3.65 -15.07 -13.02
C ARG A 20 4.53 -14.09 -13.79
N ARG A 21 5.75 -13.85 -13.32
CA ARG A 21 6.67 -12.84 -13.88
C ARG A 21 6.01 -11.47 -13.93
N GLN A 22 5.27 -11.15 -12.87
CA GLN A 22 4.65 -9.84 -12.71
C GLN A 22 5.44 -9.03 -11.69
N THR A 23 5.29 -7.72 -11.76
CA THR A 23 6.10 -6.79 -10.99
C THR A 23 5.27 -5.94 -10.06
N LEU A 24 5.92 -5.43 -9.01
CA LEU A 24 5.26 -4.73 -7.91
C LEU A 24 6.01 -3.45 -7.55
N ALA A 25 5.23 -2.42 -7.24
CA ALA A 25 5.73 -1.20 -6.60
C ALA A 25 4.89 -0.91 -5.36
N THR A 26 5.43 -0.09 -4.47
CA THR A 26 4.71 0.36 -3.28
C THR A 26 4.72 1.88 -3.19
N ALA A 27 3.66 2.44 -2.63
CA ALA A 27 3.54 3.87 -2.33
C ALA A 27 3.02 4.01 -0.91
N GLU A 28 3.88 4.39 0.00
CA GLU A 28 3.55 4.40 1.42
C GLU A 28 3.57 5.80 1.99
N SER A 29 2.63 6.07 2.88
CA SER A 29 2.62 7.26 3.72
C SER A 29 2.76 6.82 5.17
N CYS A 30 1.66 6.51 5.85
CA CYS A 30 1.68 6.19 7.27
C CYS A 30 2.51 4.94 7.62
N THR A 31 2.68 4.01 6.72
CA THR A 31 3.46 2.78 6.96
C THR A 31 4.96 2.98 6.78
N GLY A 32 5.39 4.11 6.23
CA GLY A 32 6.77 4.59 6.29
C GLY A 32 7.83 3.72 5.61
N GLY A 33 7.44 2.84 4.70
CA GLY A 33 8.37 1.94 4.00
C GLY A 33 8.34 0.51 4.53
N THR A 34 7.53 0.22 5.54
CA THR A 34 7.48 -1.12 6.15
C THR A 34 6.93 -2.18 5.19
N ILE A 35 6.05 -1.82 4.26
CA ILE A 35 5.53 -2.76 3.27
C ILE A 35 6.65 -3.14 2.29
N ALA A 36 7.35 -2.15 1.76
CA ALA A 36 8.52 -2.40 0.91
C ALA A 36 9.54 -3.29 1.62
N ALA A 37 9.80 -3.02 2.90
CA ALA A 37 10.75 -3.78 3.69
C ALA A 37 10.34 -5.25 3.85
N ARG A 38 9.05 -5.55 3.95
CA ARG A 38 8.57 -6.93 4.03
C ARG A 38 8.95 -7.74 2.79
N PHE A 39 8.91 -7.13 1.62
CA PHE A 39 9.30 -7.80 0.37
C PHE A 39 10.82 -7.86 0.22
N THR A 40 11.51 -6.75 0.45
CA THR A 40 12.96 -6.69 0.26
C THR A 40 13.73 -7.54 1.28
N ALA A 41 13.10 -7.91 2.39
CA ALA A 41 13.69 -8.84 3.34
C ALA A 41 13.85 -10.26 2.78
N MET A 42 13.11 -10.59 1.71
CA MET A 42 13.16 -11.93 1.12
C MET A 42 14.18 -11.99 -0.02
N PRO A 43 15.11 -12.96 0.03
CA PRO A 43 16.01 -13.18 -1.10
C PRO A 43 15.22 -13.45 -2.38
N GLY A 44 15.64 -12.86 -3.49
CA GLY A 44 14.97 -13.00 -4.78
C GLY A 44 13.88 -11.95 -5.06
N ALA A 45 13.64 -11.02 -4.13
CA ALA A 45 12.64 -9.98 -4.32
C ALA A 45 12.91 -9.09 -5.54
N SER A 46 14.18 -8.94 -5.93
CA SER A 46 14.55 -8.14 -7.10
C SER A 46 13.95 -8.66 -8.41
N ALA A 47 13.49 -9.91 -8.44
CA ALA A 47 12.81 -10.44 -9.62
C ALA A 47 11.49 -9.73 -9.92
N TYR A 48 10.84 -9.15 -8.91
CA TYR A 48 9.52 -8.52 -9.08
C TYR A 48 9.40 -7.14 -8.44
N PHE A 49 10.14 -6.84 -7.37
CA PHE A 49 9.98 -5.57 -6.67
C PHE A 49 10.81 -4.49 -7.34
N LEU A 50 10.15 -3.51 -7.96
CA LEU A 50 10.82 -2.50 -8.77
C LEU A 50 11.11 -1.21 -8.03
N CYS A 51 10.16 -0.75 -7.21
CA CYS A 51 10.23 0.61 -6.66
C CYS A 51 9.34 0.72 -5.43
N GLY A 52 9.85 1.33 -4.38
CA GLY A 52 9.07 1.71 -3.21
C GLY A 52 9.22 3.19 -2.95
N VAL A 53 8.10 3.90 -2.91
CA VAL A 53 8.06 5.34 -2.65
C VAL A 53 7.46 5.57 -1.28
N VAL A 54 8.17 6.32 -0.44
CA VAL A 54 7.63 6.81 0.82
C VAL A 54 7.34 8.29 0.64
N SER A 55 6.09 8.63 0.31
CA SER A 55 5.66 10.01 0.15
C SER A 55 4.85 10.45 1.36
N TYR A 56 5.57 10.87 2.38
CA TYR A 56 4.99 11.17 3.68
C TYR A 56 4.25 12.51 3.69
N SER A 57 4.78 13.52 3.00
CA SER A 57 4.16 14.85 2.92
C SER A 57 3.19 14.93 1.74
N ASN A 58 2.23 15.85 1.82
CA ASN A 58 1.34 16.11 0.70
C ASN A 58 2.09 16.63 -0.52
N ALA A 59 3.13 17.44 -0.31
CA ALA A 59 3.96 17.92 -1.41
C ALA A 59 4.61 16.78 -2.17
N SER A 60 5.15 15.78 -1.48
CA SER A 60 5.78 14.63 -2.13
C SER A 60 4.74 13.73 -2.82
N LYS A 61 3.51 13.65 -2.30
CA LYS A 61 2.44 12.93 -2.97
C LYS A 61 2.14 13.53 -4.34
N GLN A 62 2.17 14.86 -4.44
CA GLN A 62 1.98 15.56 -5.71
C GLN A 62 3.18 15.41 -6.63
N THR A 63 4.38 15.74 -6.15
CA THR A 63 5.57 15.83 -7.01
C THR A 63 6.08 14.47 -7.45
N VAL A 64 6.01 13.47 -6.60
CA VAL A 64 6.53 12.13 -6.91
C VAL A 64 5.46 11.24 -7.51
N LEU A 65 4.30 11.15 -6.87
CA LEU A 65 3.24 10.22 -7.28
C LEU A 65 2.19 10.84 -8.19
N GLY A 66 2.22 12.15 -8.37
CA GLY A 66 1.25 12.82 -9.24
C GLY A 66 -0.16 12.86 -8.67
N VAL A 67 -0.30 12.80 -7.34
CA VAL A 67 -1.62 12.97 -6.72
C VAL A 67 -2.12 14.37 -7.03
N ASP A 68 -3.38 14.47 -7.47
CA ASP A 68 -3.99 15.73 -7.86
C ASP A 68 -4.07 16.67 -6.64
N PRO A 69 -3.56 17.90 -6.75
CA PRO A 69 -3.68 18.89 -5.66
C PRO A 69 -5.13 19.13 -5.24
N ASP A 70 -6.07 19.07 -6.18
CA ASP A 70 -7.50 19.23 -5.90
C ASP A 70 -8.03 18.10 -5.01
N THR A 71 -7.55 16.88 -5.24
CA THR A 71 -7.88 15.73 -4.38
C THR A 71 -7.43 15.96 -2.95
N LEU A 72 -6.21 16.46 -2.78
CA LEU A 72 -5.68 16.74 -1.43
C LEU A 72 -6.45 17.85 -0.73
N THR A 73 -6.88 18.86 -1.47
CA THR A 73 -7.66 19.97 -0.94
C THR A 73 -9.08 19.55 -0.56
N ARG A 74 -9.74 18.77 -1.41
CA ARG A 74 -11.15 18.39 -1.22
C ARG A 74 -11.33 17.25 -0.22
N TYR A 75 -10.52 16.23 -0.34
CA TYR A 75 -10.71 14.97 0.41
C TYR A 75 -9.62 14.72 1.43
N GLY A 76 -8.49 15.41 1.33
CA GLY A 76 -7.31 15.15 2.13
C GLY A 76 -6.54 13.93 1.60
N ALA A 77 -5.35 13.74 2.12
CA ALA A 77 -4.52 12.60 1.73
C ALA A 77 -5.13 11.27 2.20
N VAL A 78 -5.71 11.25 3.39
CA VAL A 78 -6.35 10.05 3.95
C VAL A 78 -7.76 9.97 3.39
N SER A 79 -7.87 9.41 2.20
CA SER A 79 -9.12 9.28 1.45
C SER A 79 -8.98 8.17 0.43
N GLU A 80 -10.12 7.70 -0.05
CA GLU A 80 -10.14 6.72 -1.14
C GLU A 80 -9.44 7.28 -2.38
N GLN A 81 -9.76 8.51 -2.75
CA GLN A 81 -9.20 9.19 -3.91
C GLN A 81 -7.67 9.32 -3.78
N GLY A 82 -7.20 9.73 -2.60
CA GLY A 82 -5.77 9.85 -2.33
C GLY A 82 -5.04 8.52 -2.45
N ALA A 83 -5.58 7.48 -1.85
CA ALA A 83 -4.98 6.14 -1.92
C ALA A 83 -4.93 5.61 -3.35
N ARG A 84 -6.03 5.74 -4.09
CA ARG A 84 -6.09 5.29 -5.50
C ARG A 84 -5.06 6.01 -6.35
N GLN A 85 -4.96 7.32 -6.21
CA GLN A 85 -4.00 8.11 -7.00
C GLN A 85 -2.56 7.83 -6.61
N MET A 86 -2.28 7.55 -5.34
CA MET A 86 -0.95 7.12 -4.91
C MET A 86 -0.56 5.79 -5.58
N ALA A 87 -1.44 4.82 -5.56
CA ALA A 87 -1.19 3.51 -6.17
C ALA A 87 -0.99 3.63 -7.69
N GLU A 88 -1.87 4.37 -8.36
CA GLU A 88 -1.79 4.61 -9.80
C GLU A 88 -0.51 5.35 -10.18
N GLY A 89 -0.11 6.33 -9.36
CA GLY A 89 1.14 7.04 -9.54
C GLY A 89 2.36 6.16 -9.43
N ALA A 90 2.41 5.32 -8.41
CA ALA A 90 3.52 4.37 -8.23
C ALA A 90 3.61 3.38 -9.39
N ARG A 91 2.48 2.89 -9.86
CA ARG A 91 2.43 2.00 -11.01
C ARG A 91 2.95 2.69 -12.27
N ARG A 92 2.56 3.92 -12.49
CA ARG A 92 2.98 4.71 -13.67
C ARG A 92 4.47 4.98 -13.68
N ILE A 93 5.02 5.48 -12.56
CA ILE A 93 6.44 5.87 -12.53
C ILE A 93 7.39 4.67 -12.52
N SER A 94 6.95 3.52 -11.99
CA SER A 94 7.79 2.33 -11.91
C SER A 94 7.64 1.41 -13.13
N GLY A 95 6.51 1.48 -13.81
CA GLY A 95 6.17 0.53 -14.86
C GLY A 95 5.74 -0.84 -14.33
N ALA A 96 5.48 -0.94 -13.02
CA ALA A 96 5.07 -2.21 -12.41
C ALA A 96 3.67 -2.64 -12.86
N ASP A 97 3.42 -3.94 -12.83
CA ASP A 97 2.10 -4.49 -13.11
C ASP A 97 1.11 -4.14 -12.00
N TYR A 98 1.57 -4.18 -10.76
CA TYR A 98 0.77 -3.86 -9.57
C TYR A 98 1.48 -2.84 -8.71
N ALA A 99 0.70 -1.98 -8.06
CA ALA A 99 1.22 -1.11 -7.02
C ALA A 99 0.24 -1.09 -5.85
N VAL A 100 0.77 -1.15 -4.63
CA VAL A 100 -0.04 -1.06 -3.42
C VAL A 100 0.30 0.23 -2.67
N ALA A 101 -0.73 0.93 -2.21
CA ALA A 101 -0.57 2.21 -1.52
C ALA A 101 -1.29 2.19 -0.17
N THR A 102 -0.72 2.93 0.78
CA THR A 102 -1.32 3.18 2.08
C THR A 102 -1.28 4.66 2.41
N THR A 103 -2.36 5.16 2.98
CA THR A 103 -2.42 6.51 3.53
C THR A 103 -3.35 6.49 4.74
N GLY A 104 -2.91 7.03 5.86
CA GLY A 104 -3.67 6.91 7.09
C GLY A 104 -3.16 7.78 8.22
N ILE A 105 -3.83 7.65 9.35
CA ILE A 105 -3.54 8.40 10.56
C ILE A 105 -3.02 7.42 11.63
N ALA A 106 -1.70 7.40 11.77
CA ALA A 106 -1.05 6.47 12.72
C ALA A 106 -1.09 6.97 14.16
N GLY A 107 -1.34 8.26 14.37
CA GLY A 107 -1.43 8.85 15.71
C GLY A 107 -0.08 8.97 16.41
N PRO A 108 -0.13 9.37 17.68
CA PRO A 108 -1.31 9.67 18.51
C PRO A 108 -2.08 10.94 18.10
N ALA A 109 -1.45 11.85 17.36
CA ALA A 109 -2.06 13.09 16.90
C ALA A 109 -2.64 12.95 15.48
N GLY A 110 -3.38 13.95 15.03
CA GLY A 110 -3.87 14.06 13.66
C GLY A 110 -5.25 13.50 13.40
N GLY A 111 -5.83 12.80 14.37
CA GLY A 111 -7.18 12.26 14.22
C GLY A 111 -8.27 13.31 14.36
N THR A 112 -9.36 13.10 13.63
CA THR A 112 -10.58 13.92 13.73
C THR A 112 -11.78 13.02 13.98
N ALA A 113 -12.95 13.60 14.23
CA ALA A 113 -14.18 12.81 14.40
C ALA A 113 -14.51 11.99 13.14
N GLU A 114 -14.25 12.56 11.97
CA GLU A 114 -14.53 11.89 10.69
C GLU A 114 -13.43 10.89 10.31
N LYS A 115 -12.19 11.21 10.66
CA LYS A 115 -11.03 10.36 10.38
C LYS A 115 -10.24 10.17 11.65
N PRO A 116 -10.70 9.31 12.57
CA PRO A 116 -9.99 9.11 13.83
C PRO A 116 -8.65 8.43 13.63
N VAL A 117 -7.80 8.50 14.66
CA VAL A 117 -6.53 7.75 14.67
C VAL A 117 -6.83 6.28 14.36
N GLY A 118 -6.04 5.67 13.50
CA GLY A 118 -6.23 4.31 13.03
C GLY A 118 -6.97 4.19 11.71
N THR A 119 -7.52 5.29 11.19
CA THR A 119 -8.13 5.32 9.86
C THR A 119 -7.05 5.15 8.81
N VAL A 120 -7.16 4.12 7.99
CA VAL A 120 -6.21 3.85 6.90
C VAL A 120 -6.97 3.47 5.64
N TRP A 121 -6.66 4.16 4.55
CA TRP A 121 -7.07 3.76 3.22
C TRP A 121 -5.94 3.02 2.53
N ILE A 122 -6.29 1.93 1.89
CA ILE A 122 -5.37 1.06 1.15
C ILE A 122 -5.89 0.96 -0.27
N ALA A 123 -4.99 1.01 -1.25
CA ALA A 123 -5.37 0.82 -2.64
C ALA A 123 -4.39 -0.10 -3.34
N VAL A 124 -4.89 -0.83 -4.33
CA VAL A 124 -4.07 -1.63 -5.24
C VAL A 124 -4.46 -1.25 -6.66
N ALA A 125 -3.49 -0.76 -7.41
CA ALA A 125 -3.64 -0.49 -8.84
C ALA A 125 -3.03 -1.66 -9.61
N GLY A 126 -3.79 -2.25 -10.49
CA GLY A 126 -3.34 -3.36 -11.32
C GLY A 126 -3.58 -3.08 -12.80
N PRO A 127 -3.28 -4.06 -13.67
CA PRO A 127 -3.42 -3.86 -15.11
C PRO A 127 -4.85 -3.58 -15.57
N ARG A 128 -5.84 -4.03 -14.81
CA ARG A 128 -7.25 -3.93 -15.21
C ARG A 128 -8.03 -2.90 -14.44
N ARG A 129 -7.68 -2.68 -13.16
CA ARG A 129 -8.47 -1.79 -12.29
C ARG A 129 -7.67 -1.36 -11.08
N THR A 130 -8.20 -0.35 -10.41
CA THR A 130 -7.72 0.06 -9.08
C THR A 130 -8.83 -0.19 -8.08
N VAL A 131 -8.49 -0.83 -6.97
CA VAL A 131 -9.42 -1.09 -5.86
C VAL A 131 -8.92 -0.39 -4.61
N ALA A 132 -9.84 -0.06 -3.71
CA ALA A 132 -9.49 0.61 -2.45
C ALA A 132 -10.31 0.03 -1.30
N LEU A 133 -9.74 0.09 -0.09
CA LEU A 133 -10.31 -0.48 1.11
C LEU A 133 -10.04 0.44 2.28
N LEU A 134 -11.07 0.70 3.08
CA LEU A 134 -10.97 1.47 4.33
C LEU A 134 -10.87 0.51 5.51
N LYS A 135 -9.88 0.72 6.38
CA LYS A 135 -9.72 -0.08 7.59
C LYS A 135 -9.50 0.80 8.81
N GLN A 136 -10.04 0.35 9.94
CA GLN A 136 -9.72 0.91 11.25
C GLN A 136 -8.68 -0.02 11.88
N CYS A 137 -7.46 0.49 12.03
CA CYS A 137 -6.30 -0.33 12.41
C CYS A 137 -5.94 -0.27 13.89
N GLY A 138 -6.71 0.45 14.70
CA GLY A 138 -6.49 0.51 16.14
C GLY A 138 -6.14 1.90 16.64
N SER A 139 -5.55 1.98 17.83
CA SER A 139 -5.23 3.25 18.48
C SER A 139 -3.74 3.42 18.78
N ASP A 140 -2.96 2.35 18.75
CA ASP A 140 -1.53 2.38 18.99
C ASP A 140 -0.77 2.49 17.66
N ARG A 141 0.16 3.45 17.57
CA ARG A 141 0.88 3.76 16.34
C ARG A 141 1.58 2.55 15.73
N GLY A 142 2.31 1.79 16.53
CA GLY A 142 3.00 0.59 16.05
C GLY A 142 2.05 -0.48 15.52
N GLN A 143 0.94 -0.71 16.23
CA GLN A 143 -0.10 -1.62 15.79
C GLN A 143 -0.77 -1.16 14.50
N ILE A 144 -1.05 0.14 14.40
CA ILE A 144 -1.69 0.71 13.21
C ILE A 144 -0.81 0.48 11.99
N ILE A 145 0.47 0.76 12.09
CA ILE A 145 1.43 0.56 11.00
C ILE A 145 1.50 -0.91 10.60
N ASP A 146 1.60 -1.79 11.59
CA ASP A 146 1.70 -3.24 11.33
C ASP A 146 0.43 -3.79 10.69
N ARG A 147 -0.73 -3.44 11.23
CA ARG A 147 -2.03 -3.89 10.71
C ARG A 147 -2.34 -3.33 9.33
N ALA A 148 -2.01 -2.06 9.09
CA ALA A 148 -2.15 -1.45 7.78
C ALA A 148 -1.35 -2.21 6.73
N GLY A 149 -0.11 -2.60 7.07
CA GLY A 149 0.72 -3.43 6.22
C GLY A 149 0.08 -4.79 5.93
N ALA A 150 -0.45 -5.44 6.95
CA ALA A 150 -1.10 -6.75 6.78
C ALA A 150 -2.35 -6.65 5.89
N PHE A 151 -3.19 -5.63 6.09
CA PHE A 151 -4.37 -5.42 5.24
C PHE A 151 -3.98 -5.08 3.80
N ALA A 152 -2.89 -4.33 3.62
CA ALA A 152 -2.38 -4.00 2.29
C ALA A 152 -1.95 -5.26 1.52
N LEU A 153 -1.24 -6.15 2.20
CA LEU A 153 -0.85 -7.44 1.61
C LEU A 153 -2.06 -8.31 1.30
N GLY A 154 -3.06 -8.30 2.18
CA GLY A 154 -4.30 -9.04 1.96
C GLY A 154 -5.04 -8.57 0.72
N LEU A 155 -5.17 -7.26 0.54
CA LEU A 155 -5.83 -6.70 -0.65
C LEU A 155 -5.04 -7.02 -1.92
N LEU A 156 -3.72 -6.91 -1.87
CA LEU A 156 -2.86 -7.26 -3.01
C LEU A 156 -3.03 -8.73 -3.39
N ARG A 157 -3.00 -9.62 -2.41
CA ARG A 157 -3.21 -11.05 -2.67
C ARG A 157 -4.57 -11.30 -3.31
N ASP A 158 -5.63 -10.66 -2.82
CA ASP A 158 -6.97 -10.83 -3.37
C ASP A 158 -7.01 -10.39 -4.83
N GLU A 159 -6.37 -9.27 -5.18
CA GLU A 159 -6.30 -8.81 -6.56
C GLU A 159 -5.49 -9.76 -7.44
N LEU A 160 -4.41 -10.31 -6.93
CA LEU A 160 -3.62 -11.31 -7.65
C LEU A 160 -4.42 -12.57 -7.91
N ASN A 161 -5.33 -12.92 -7.03
CA ASN A 161 -6.18 -14.11 -7.16
C ASN A 161 -7.50 -13.83 -7.88
N GLY A 162 -7.71 -12.62 -8.37
CA GLY A 162 -8.92 -12.25 -9.10
C GLY A 162 -10.15 -12.05 -8.22
N LYS A 163 -9.94 -11.74 -6.96
CA LYS A 163 -11.03 -11.47 -6.03
C LYS A 163 -11.22 -9.98 -5.86
#